data_e58161720dbf7f89b1e197fd605340d5
#
_entry.id   e58161720dbf7f89b1e197fd605340d5
#
_cell.length_a   1.000
_cell.length_b   1.000
_cell.length_c   1.000
_cell.angle_alpha   90.00
_cell.angle_beta   90.00
_cell.angle_gamma   90.00
#
_symmetry.space_group_name_H-M   'P 1'
#
loop_
_entity.id
_entity.type
_entity.pdbx_description
1 polymer ?
#
loop_
_entity_poly.entity_id
_entity_poly.type
_entity_poly.pdbx_seq_one_letter_code
_entity_poly.pdbx_strand_id
1 'polypeptide(L)'
;MSEIVTSEVLADADVHRLVDLRLGLLRLHKALLEMERINFEKLFGRVNRGELLQLVINHAQFGWLRMISALVVEIDEILNGDEPAT
;
A
#
# COMPACT_ATOMS: atom_id res chain seq x y z
N MET A 1 -19.60 17.94 17.79
CA MET A 1 -19.50 16.93 18.57
C MET A 1 -19.00 15.69 17.96
N SER A 2 -19.56 15.28 16.93
CA SER A 2 -19.16 14.02 16.42
C SER A 2 -17.74 13.99 15.94
N GLU A 3 -17.21 15.07 15.46
CA GLU A 3 -15.87 14.99 14.94
C GLU A 3 -14.88 14.81 16.06
N ILE A 4 -15.14 15.37 17.20
CA ILE A 4 -14.27 15.15 18.32
C ILE A 4 -14.26 13.68 18.66
N VAL A 5 -15.40 13.13 18.68
CA VAL A 5 -15.50 11.73 18.96
C VAL A 5 -14.78 10.93 17.93
N THR A 6 -14.88 11.33 16.70
CA THR A 6 -14.26 10.57 15.65
C THR A 6 -12.75 10.50 15.81
N SER A 7 -12.14 11.61 16.11
CA SER A 7 -10.71 11.56 16.14
C SER A 7 -10.19 10.84 17.36
N GLU A 8 -10.96 10.86 18.46
CA GLU A 8 -10.45 10.20 19.60
C GLU A 8 -10.67 8.82 19.56
N VAL A 9 -11.47 8.43 18.69
CA VAL A 9 -11.88 7.17 18.90
C VAL A 9 -11.71 6.32 17.81
N LEU A 10 -10.66 6.35 17.22
CA LEU A 10 -10.32 5.12 16.60
C LEU A 10 -10.18 4.18 17.76
N ALA A 11 -11.22 3.48 18.06
CA ALA A 11 -11.20 2.49 19.10
C ALA A 11 -10.10 1.49 18.81
N ASP A 12 -9.60 0.86 19.84
CA ASP A 12 -8.55 -0.12 19.67
C ASP A 12 -8.89 -1.15 18.62
N ALA A 13 -10.14 -1.57 18.56
CA ALA A 13 -10.55 -2.54 17.57
C ALA A 13 -10.40 -2.01 16.15
N ASP A 14 -10.69 -0.72 15.95
CA ASP A 14 -10.55 -0.13 14.63
C ASP A 14 -9.10 0.04 14.25
N VAL A 15 -8.26 0.38 15.21
CA VAL A 15 -6.82 0.48 14.96
C VAL A 15 -6.28 -0.88 14.55
N HIS A 16 -6.70 -1.93 15.27
CA HIS A 16 -6.26 -3.29 14.91
C HIS A 16 -6.69 -3.69 13.53
N ARG A 17 -7.92 -3.33 13.16
CA ARG A 17 -8.40 -3.64 11.81
C ARG A 17 -7.59 -2.93 10.74
N LEU A 18 -7.25 -1.68 10.98
CA LEU A 18 -6.45 -0.94 10.03
C LEU A 18 -5.04 -1.49 9.91
N VAL A 19 -4.45 -1.88 11.05
CA VAL A 19 -3.13 -2.48 11.03
C VAL A 19 -3.16 -3.81 10.28
N ASP A 20 -4.18 -4.62 10.52
CA ASP A 20 -4.31 -5.90 9.83
C ASP A 20 -4.52 -5.69 8.34
N LEU A 21 -5.35 -4.74 7.97
CA LEU A 21 -5.60 -4.44 6.57
C LEU A 21 -4.32 -3.96 5.89
N ARG A 22 -3.59 -3.10 6.54
CA ARG A 22 -2.33 -2.60 6.01
C ARG A 22 -1.36 -3.75 5.76
N LEU A 23 -1.24 -4.65 6.73
CA LEU A 23 -0.35 -5.78 6.60
C LEU A 23 -0.80 -6.71 5.47
N GLY A 24 -2.12 -6.93 5.38
CA GLY A 24 -2.66 -7.73 4.30
C GLY A 24 -2.39 -7.11 2.93
N LEU A 25 -2.53 -5.80 2.83
CA LEU A 25 -2.25 -5.11 1.57
C LEU A 25 -0.78 -5.20 1.20
N LEU A 26 0.11 -5.11 2.19
CA LEU A 26 1.54 -5.23 1.92
C LEU A 26 1.90 -6.63 1.46
N ARG A 27 1.29 -7.64 2.06
CA ARG A 27 1.52 -9.02 1.64
C ARG A 27 1.00 -9.26 0.24
N LEU A 28 -0.18 -8.73 -0.04
CA LEU A 28 -0.78 -8.84 -1.35
C LEU A 28 0.09 -8.13 -2.38
N HIS A 29 0.54 -6.94 -2.06
CA HIS A 29 1.39 -6.17 -2.95
C HIS A 29 2.65 -6.96 -3.29
N LYS A 30 3.27 -7.55 -2.27
CA LYS A 30 4.49 -8.30 -2.49
C LYS A 30 4.24 -9.51 -3.40
N ALA A 31 3.19 -10.25 -3.12
CA ALA A 31 2.88 -11.44 -3.90
C ALA A 31 2.55 -11.10 -5.34
N LEU A 32 1.77 -10.04 -5.54
CA LEU A 32 1.36 -9.65 -6.87
C LEU A 32 2.50 -8.98 -7.64
N LEU A 33 3.35 -8.26 -6.94
CA LEU A 33 4.54 -7.69 -7.58
C LEU A 33 5.42 -8.80 -8.13
N GLU A 34 5.60 -9.85 -7.36
CA GLU A 34 6.42 -10.96 -7.80
C GLU A 34 5.79 -11.65 -9.00
N MET A 35 4.48 -11.83 -8.97
CA MET A 35 3.78 -12.45 -10.08
C MET A 35 3.89 -11.61 -11.36
N GLU A 36 3.72 -10.29 -11.22
CA GLU A 36 3.83 -9.44 -12.39
C GLU A 36 5.26 -9.37 -12.90
N ARG A 37 6.23 -9.43 -12.01
CA ARG A 37 7.62 -9.47 -12.42
C ARG A 37 7.88 -10.73 -13.26
N ILE A 38 7.39 -11.88 -12.78
CA ILE A 38 7.58 -13.13 -13.50
C ILE A 38 6.92 -13.04 -14.88
N ASN A 39 5.70 -12.53 -14.94
CA ASN A 39 5.00 -12.42 -16.21
C ASN A 39 5.71 -11.47 -17.16
N PHE A 40 6.19 -10.36 -16.65
CA PHE A 40 6.91 -9.41 -17.48
C PHE A 40 8.19 -10.03 -18.00
N GLU A 41 8.92 -10.76 -17.15
CA GLU A 41 10.17 -11.37 -17.56
C GLU A 41 9.98 -12.44 -18.62
N LYS A 42 8.83 -13.09 -18.62
CA LYS A 42 8.55 -14.08 -19.66
C LYS A 42 8.46 -13.45 -21.03
N LEU A 43 8.03 -12.19 -21.07
CA LEU A 43 7.86 -11.51 -22.35
C LEU A 43 9.07 -10.69 -22.75
N PHE A 44 9.73 -10.08 -21.81
CA PHE A 44 10.74 -9.08 -22.10
C PHE A 44 12.13 -9.38 -21.53
N GLY A 45 12.28 -10.48 -20.80
CA GLY A 45 13.56 -10.82 -20.21
C GLY A 45 13.69 -10.35 -18.78
N ARG A 46 14.79 -10.70 -18.17
CA ARG A 46 14.98 -10.42 -16.75
C ARG A 46 15.07 -8.95 -16.46
N VAL A 47 14.58 -8.58 -15.28
CA VAL A 47 14.69 -7.21 -14.83
C VAL A 47 15.39 -7.19 -13.46
N ASN A 48 16.22 -6.21 -13.25
CA ASN A 48 16.84 -6.03 -11.93
C ASN A 48 15.92 -5.15 -11.08
N ARG A 49 16.34 -4.91 -9.84
CA ARG A 49 15.49 -4.14 -8.90
C ARG A 49 15.22 -2.73 -9.37
N GLY A 50 16.23 -2.08 -9.94
CA GLY A 50 16.03 -0.72 -10.41
C GLY A 50 15.06 -0.65 -11.57
N GLU A 51 15.19 -1.60 -12.48
CA GLU A 51 14.26 -1.68 -13.60
C GLU A 51 12.86 -2.00 -13.13
N LEU A 52 12.72 -2.92 -12.18
CA LEU A 52 11.43 -3.27 -11.63
C LEU A 52 10.78 -2.06 -10.99
N LEU A 53 11.53 -1.28 -10.24
CA LEU A 53 11.00 -0.09 -9.62
C LEU A 53 10.48 0.88 -10.67
N GLN A 54 11.22 1.07 -11.75
CA GLN A 54 10.78 1.96 -12.82
C GLN A 54 9.51 1.43 -13.47
N LEU A 55 9.37 0.12 -13.62
CA LEU A 55 8.16 -0.45 -14.18
C LEU A 55 6.96 -0.21 -13.26
N VAL A 56 7.15 -0.42 -11.97
CA VAL A 56 6.06 -0.20 -11.01
C VAL A 56 5.60 1.26 -11.06
N ILE A 57 6.53 2.17 -11.19
CA ILE A 57 6.20 3.58 -11.19
C ILE A 57 5.56 4.01 -12.50
N ASN A 58 6.04 3.51 -13.61
CA ASN A 58 5.71 4.07 -14.91
C ASN A 58 4.88 3.20 -15.85
N HIS A 59 4.97 1.89 -15.71
CA HIS A 59 4.36 1.00 -16.69
C HIS A 59 2.90 0.74 -16.33
N ALA A 60 2.04 0.80 -17.33
CA ALA A 60 0.61 0.63 -17.11
C ALA A 60 0.25 -0.72 -16.51
N GLN A 61 1.01 -1.75 -16.86
CA GLN A 61 0.74 -3.10 -16.35
C GLN A 61 0.85 -3.16 -14.83
N PHE A 62 1.63 -2.27 -14.23
CA PHE A 62 1.83 -2.24 -12.79
C PHE A 62 0.98 -1.17 -12.10
N GLY A 63 0.03 -0.58 -12.83
CA GLY A 63 -0.73 0.53 -12.27
C GLY A 63 -1.51 0.18 -11.02
N TRP A 64 -2.04 -1.03 -10.98
CA TRP A 64 -2.84 -1.42 -9.82
C TRP A 64 -1.99 -1.64 -8.57
N LEU A 65 -0.71 -1.95 -8.74
CA LEU A 65 0.20 -2.00 -7.60
C LEU A 65 0.39 -0.62 -6.99
N ARG A 66 0.42 0.40 -7.83
CA ARG A 66 0.50 1.78 -7.31
C ARG A 66 -0.73 2.12 -6.51
N MET A 67 -1.88 1.62 -6.93
CA MET A 67 -3.11 1.84 -6.20
C MET A 67 -3.05 1.20 -4.81
N ILE A 68 -2.54 -0.02 -4.71
CA ILE A 68 -2.40 -0.68 -3.42
C ILE A 68 -1.42 0.10 -2.54
N SER A 69 -0.32 0.56 -3.11
CA SER A 69 0.64 1.36 -2.36
C SER A 69 0.00 2.63 -1.82
N ALA A 70 -0.82 3.28 -2.63
CA ALA A 70 -1.51 4.49 -2.19
C ALA A 70 -2.45 4.20 -1.04
N LEU A 71 -3.15 3.06 -1.08
CA LEU A 71 -4.02 2.67 0.01
C LEU A 71 -3.24 2.44 1.30
N VAL A 72 -2.07 1.82 1.20
CA VAL A 72 -1.24 1.62 2.38
C VAL A 72 -0.83 2.97 2.98
N VAL A 73 -0.46 3.91 2.13
CA VAL A 73 -0.09 5.24 2.59
C VAL A 73 -1.27 5.92 3.28
N GLU A 74 -2.47 5.79 2.70
CA GLU A 74 -3.65 6.38 3.33
C GLU A 74 -3.92 5.78 4.70
N ILE A 75 -3.76 4.47 4.83
CA ILE A 75 -3.95 3.83 6.12
C ILE A 75 -2.91 4.33 7.12
N ASP A 76 -1.66 4.48 6.66
CA ASP A 76 -0.61 5.02 7.53
C ASP A 76 -0.98 6.42 8.00
N GLU A 77 -1.53 7.23 7.11
CA GLU A 77 -1.91 8.58 7.49
C GLU A 77 -3.04 8.58 8.49
N ILE A 78 -3.99 7.67 8.34
CA ILE A 78 -5.07 7.56 9.30
C ILE A 78 -4.54 7.13 10.65
N LEU A 79 -3.67 6.13 10.67
CA LEU A 79 -3.12 5.63 11.93
C LEU A 79 -2.28 6.67 12.66
N ASN A 80 -1.64 7.55 11.90
CA ASN A 80 -0.81 8.59 12.48
C ASN A 80 -1.46 9.94 12.45
N GLY A 81 -2.71 9.98 12.05
CA GLY A 81 -3.33 11.25 11.70
C GLY A 81 -3.66 12.15 12.83
N ASP A 82 -3.66 11.60 14.02
CA ASP A 82 -3.93 12.46 15.15
C ASP A 82 -2.72 13.16 15.64
N GLU A 83 -1.60 12.86 15.06
CA GLU A 83 -0.43 13.54 15.48
C GLU A 83 -0.48 14.95 15.00
N PRO A 84 -0.12 15.85 15.83
CA PRO A 84 -0.14 17.22 15.44
C PRO A 84 0.66 17.34 14.19
N ALA A 85 0.17 18.12 13.36
CA ALA A 85 0.83 18.32 12.12
C ALA A 85 2.18 18.82 12.38
N THR A 86 2.63 18.94 13.32
CA THR A 86 3.99 19.26 13.53
C THR A 86 4.59 19.80 12.34
#